data_75a112af24b96111f97f34046ea04767
#
_entry.id   75a112af24b96111f97f34046ea04767
#
_cell.length_a   1.000
_cell.length_b   1.000
_cell.length_c   1.000
_cell.angle_alpha   90.00
_cell.angle_beta   90.00
_cell.angle_gamma   90.00
#
_symmetry.space_group_name_H-M   'P 1'
#
loop_
_entity.id
_entity.type
_entity.pdbx_description
1 polymer ?
#
loop_
_entity_poly.entity_id
_entity_poly.type
_entity_poly.pdbx_seq_one_letter_code
_entity_poly.pdbx_strand_id
1 'polypeptide(L)'
;MERKTRVRFAPSPTGPLHMGGVRTALYNYLYAKQRGGDFIIRIEDTDSHRFVPGAEEYIIEALNWCGIIPDEGVDENGKVVETASERHPHAPYRQSQRRGIYRKYAEQLIENGYAYYAFDSSEALEKARSEAEASGQTFIYNQVTRMKMRNSLTLPQDEVKRLLEETSDWTVRFKMPSDTIVRMDDLIRGHIEVNTGTLDDKVLWKRADELPTYHLANIVDDHLMEITEVIRGEEWLPSLPLHYMLYKAFGWEDTMPRFAHLSLLLKPDGKGKLSKRDGDKLGFPVFPLKWVNAQGEVSRGYREDGYFPEAFVNLLAFLGWNPGDDREIFSMDELIKAFSLDRIVKSGARFNPEKARWYNKEYLRMKSDEELAGLFVPVLEEHGMRVVGSLDCAKAAGAGTNESGADLNNHIFTKGYVQNVVSFIKERATFVKDFWTIASYLFVSPQDFGKYGIKAGAAVEPQSNDPRRQADPRAKVYDDTATAPFLAKDVDKFWKPEVADYVAKVASFVDEYSGEWSVPAFEKALEDFIRGNEWPMGKVMNATRLALAGAASGLGIADIIVRIGKPETIARIAYATSRLA
;
A
#
# COMPACT_ATOMS: atom_id res chain seq x y z
N MET A 1 -32.58 8.77 21.85
CA MET A 1 -31.40 9.53 21.32
C MET A 1 -30.66 8.61 20.35
N GLU A 2 -30.23 9.13 19.22
CA GLU A 2 -29.39 8.36 18.28
C GLU A 2 -28.05 8.09 18.96
N ARG A 3 -27.56 6.84 18.91
CA ARG A 3 -26.26 6.46 19.49
C ARG A 3 -25.15 7.15 18.68
N LYS A 4 -24.08 7.63 19.36
CA LYS A 4 -22.88 8.12 18.69
C LYS A 4 -22.33 7.03 17.77
N THR A 5 -22.00 7.36 16.53
CA THR A 5 -21.38 6.41 15.60
C THR A 5 -20.08 5.87 16.17
N ARG A 6 -19.98 4.55 16.29
CA ARG A 6 -18.78 3.85 16.74
C ARG A 6 -18.52 2.64 15.84
N VAL A 7 -17.38 2.65 15.20
CA VAL A 7 -16.96 1.58 14.30
C VAL A 7 -15.60 1.04 14.72
N ARG A 8 -15.25 -0.13 14.22
CA ARG A 8 -13.97 -0.76 14.57
C ARG A 8 -13.30 -1.41 13.38
N PHE A 9 -11.99 -1.35 13.35
CA PHE A 9 -11.15 -2.28 12.62
C PHE A 9 -10.61 -3.32 13.61
N ALA A 10 -10.84 -4.59 13.32
CA ALA A 10 -10.57 -5.68 14.27
C ALA A 10 -9.67 -6.75 13.60
N PRO A 11 -8.38 -6.43 13.37
CA PRO A 11 -7.45 -7.34 12.70
C PRO A 11 -6.97 -8.45 13.64
N SER A 12 -6.76 -9.65 13.05
CA SER A 12 -6.00 -10.71 13.70
C SER A 12 -4.51 -10.59 13.34
N PRO A 13 -3.57 -10.65 14.32
CA PRO A 13 -2.14 -10.49 14.08
C PRO A 13 -1.51 -11.78 13.53
N THR A 14 -1.99 -12.24 12.37
CA THR A 14 -1.58 -13.49 11.71
C THR A 14 -0.62 -13.28 10.55
N GLY A 15 -0.02 -12.09 10.45
CA GLY A 15 0.92 -11.67 9.42
C GLY A 15 0.72 -10.21 9.01
N PRO A 16 1.43 -9.75 7.97
CA PRO A 16 1.37 -8.36 7.52
C PRO A 16 -0.03 -8.00 6.99
N LEU A 17 -0.46 -6.79 7.28
CA LEU A 17 -1.76 -6.27 6.84
C LEU A 17 -1.77 -6.07 5.32
N HIS A 18 -2.64 -6.80 4.63
CA HIS A 18 -2.84 -6.65 3.19
C HIS A 18 -3.59 -5.35 2.86
N MET A 19 -3.37 -4.78 1.68
CA MET A 19 -4.07 -3.56 1.22
C MET A 19 -5.60 -3.64 1.34
N GLY A 20 -6.19 -4.83 1.23
CA GLY A 20 -7.63 -5.04 1.46
C GLY A 20 -8.05 -4.79 2.90
N GLY A 21 -7.19 -5.14 3.87
CA GLY A 21 -7.41 -4.81 5.29
C GLY A 21 -7.27 -3.30 5.53
N VAL A 22 -6.27 -2.65 4.94
CA VAL A 22 -6.12 -1.19 5.01
C VAL A 22 -7.34 -0.47 4.42
N ARG A 23 -7.88 -0.95 3.29
CA ARG A 23 -9.15 -0.41 2.72
C ARG A 23 -10.31 -0.54 3.69
N THR A 24 -10.43 -1.68 4.36
CA THR A 24 -11.49 -1.89 5.37
C THR A 24 -11.32 -0.91 6.53
N ALA A 25 -10.11 -0.72 7.04
CA ALA A 25 -9.81 0.27 8.08
C ALA A 25 -10.12 1.70 7.61
N LEU A 26 -9.71 2.06 6.38
CA LEU A 26 -9.98 3.36 5.78
C LEU A 26 -11.48 3.66 5.71
N TYR A 27 -12.30 2.72 5.24
CA TYR A 27 -13.74 2.94 5.12
C TYR A 27 -14.43 3.08 6.48
N ASN A 28 -14.00 2.33 7.50
CA ASN A 28 -14.44 2.53 8.87
C ASN A 28 -14.04 3.92 9.37
N TYR A 29 -12.79 4.32 9.17
CA TYR A 29 -12.27 5.63 9.56
C TYR A 29 -13.05 6.79 8.90
N LEU A 30 -13.21 6.75 7.58
CA LEU A 30 -13.94 7.77 6.82
C LEU A 30 -15.40 7.88 7.30
N TYR A 31 -16.06 6.74 7.52
CA TYR A 31 -17.42 6.67 8.00
C TYR A 31 -17.58 7.27 9.40
N ALA A 32 -16.70 6.93 10.34
CA ALA A 32 -16.70 7.48 11.69
C ALA A 32 -16.45 8.97 11.68
N LYS A 33 -15.37 9.42 11.04
CA LYS A 33 -14.96 10.83 11.03
C LYS A 33 -15.99 11.74 10.38
N GLN A 34 -16.64 11.29 9.31
CA GLN A 34 -17.73 12.04 8.67
C GLN A 34 -18.89 12.33 9.63
N ARG A 35 -19.16 11.42 10.58
CA ARG A 35 -20.28 11.50 11.53
C ARG A 35 -19.89 12.02 12.92
N GLY A 36 -18.64 12.49 13.08
CA GLY A 36 -18.13 12.90 14.39
C GLY A 36 -18.09 11.73 15.39
N GLY A 37 -17.97 10.52 14.88
CA GLY A 37 -17.93 9.28 15.64
C GLY A 37 -16.52 8.82 15.97
N ASP A 38 -16.41 7.63 16.59
CA ASP A 38 -15.16 7.03 17.02
C ASP A 38 -14.77 5.85 16.13
N PHE A 39 -13.50 5.80 15.76
CA PHE A 39 -12.85 4.68 15.08
C PHE A 39 -11.95 3.93 16.07
N ILE A 40 -12.23 2.66 16.29
CA ILE A 40 -11.58 1.82 17.31
C ILE A 40 -10.71 0.75 16.65
N ILE A 41 -9.54 0.48 17.22
CA ILE A 41 -8.75 -0.72 16.90
C ILE A 41 -8.91 -1.73 18.04
N ARG A 42 -9.24 -2.99 17.65
CA ARG A 42 -9.30 -4.14 18.54
C ARG A 42 -8.50 -5.29 17.94
N ILE A 43 -7.54 -5.83 18.67
CA ILE A 43 -6.73 -6.96 18.21
C ILE A 43 -7.45 -8.28 18.53
N GLU A 44 -7.75 -9.04 17.49
CA GLU A 44 -8.42 -10.35 17.61
C GLU A 44 -7.38 -11.48 17.58
N ASP A 45 -6.77 -11.74 18.72
CA ASP A 45 -5.66 -12.67 18.97
C ASP A 45 -6.08 -13.94 19.71
N THR A 46 -7.33 -14.35 19.61
CA THR A 46 -7.85 -15.56 20.28
C THR A 46 -7.30 -16.87 19.70
N ASP A 47 -6.74 -16.86 18.50
CA ASP A 47 -6.08 -18.01 17.87
C ASP A 47 -4.56 -17.90 18.03
N SER A 48 -4.03 -18.41 19.15
CA SER A 48 -2.60 -18.37 19.47
C SER A 48 -1.73 -19.15 18.48
N HIS A 49 -2.27 -20.17 17.80
CA HIS A 49 -1.54 -20.98 16.81
C HIS A 49 -1.21 -20.20 15.54
N ARG A 50 -1.96 -19.15 15.23
CA ARG A 50 -1.78 -18.31 14.04
C ARG A 50 -1.11 -16.98 14.34
N PHE A 51 -0.73 -16.73 15.57
CA PHE A 51 -0.03 -15.50 15.96
C PHE A 51 1.33 -15.40 15.26
N VAL A 52 1.63 -14.24 14.69
CA VAL A 52 2.91 -13.93 14.05
C VAL A 52 3.57 -12.75 14.78
N PRO A 53 4.74 -12.95 15.39
CA PRO A 53 5.47 -11.86 16.05
C PRO A 53 5.73 -10.68 15.11
N GLY A 54 5.54 -9.44 15.61
CA GLY A 54 5.71 -8.21 14.83
C GLY A 54 4.52 -7.83 13.94
N ALA A 55 3.50 -8.71 13.82
CA ALA A 55 2.34 -8.41 12.97
C ALA A 55 1.45 -7.31 13.56
N GLU A 56 1.35 -7.20 14.88
CA GLU A 56 0.57 -6.16 15.56
C GLU A 56 1.21 -4.79 15.34
N GLU A 57 2.51 -4.68 15.59
CA GLU A 57 3.28 -3.45 15.36
C GLU A 57 3.22 -3.02 13.90
N TYR A 58 3.33 -3.99 12.99
CA TYR A 58 3.19 -3.73 11.55
C TYR A 58 1.81 -3.16 11.19
N ILE A 59 0.72 -3.72 11.74
CA ILE A 59 -0.64 -3.25 11.49
C ILE A 59 -0.77 -1.78 11.91
N ILE A 60 -0.28 -1.44 13.11
CA ILE A 60 -0.37 -0.08 13.66
C ILE A 60 0.49 0.89 12.83
N GLU A 61 1.73 0.51 12.50
CA GLU A 61 2.61 1.31 11.65
C GLU A 61 2.02 1.56 10.27
N ALA A 62 1.41 0.53 9.67
CA ALA A 62 0.77 0.64 8.36
C ALA A 62 -0.41 1.62 8.36
N LEU A 63 -1.25 1.58 9.40
CA LEU A 63 -2.36 2.52 9.55
C LEU A 63 -1.86 3.95 9.80
N ASN A 64 -0.84 4.12 10.66
CA ASN A 64 -0.21 5.41 10.92
C ASN A 64 0.39 6.01 9.64
N TRP A 65 1.09 5.21 8.84
CA TRP A 65 1.63 5.66 7.54
C TRP A 65 0.51 6.15 6.60
N CYS A 66 -0.67 5.52 6.64
CA CYS A 66 -1.84 5.93 5.86
C CYS A 66 -2.60 7.12 6.47
N GLY A 67 -2.20 7.65 7.64
CA GLY A 67 -2.95 8.69 8.35
C GLY A 67 -4.29 8.21 8.93
N ILE A 68 -4.47 6.91 9.13
CA ILE A 68 -5.67 6.29 9.71
C ILE A 68 -5.43 6.15 11.22
N ILE A 69 -5.74 7.20 11.96
CA ILE A 69 -5.44 7.29 13.40
C ILE A 69 -6.68 6.92 14.22
N PRO A 70 -6.61 5.88 15.08
CA PRO A 70 -7.73 5.48 15.90
C PRO A 70 -7.98 6.44 17.07
N ASP A 71 -9.26 6.56 17.47
CA ASP A 71 -9.64 7.30 18.66
C ASP A 71 -9.41 6.47 19.93
N GLU A 72 -9.62 5.13 19.82
CA GLU A 72 -9.44 4.17 20.90
C GLU A 72 -8.67 2.93 20.43
N GLY A 73 -8.06 2.23 21.36
CA GLY A 73 -7.39 0.94 21.13
C GLY A 73 -5.88 1.03 21.11
N VAL A 74 -5.30 2.16 20.69
CA VAL A 74 -3.86 2.38 20.59
C VAL A 74 -3.48 3.69 21.26
N ASP A 75 -2.39 3.71 22.00
CA ASP A 75 -1.83 4.90 22.64
C ASP A 75 -1.01 5.76 21.64
N GLU A 76 -0.51 6.88 22.13
CA GLU A 76 0.31 7.82 21.35
C GLU A 76 1.67 7.26 20.89
N ASN A 77 2.13 6.17 21.54
CA ASN A 77 3.36 5.47 21.19
C ASN A 77 3.12 4.29 20.22
N GLY A 78 1.89 4.12 19.75
CA GLY A 78 1.52 3.01 18.85
C GLY A 78 1.39 1.67 19.56
N LYS A 79 1.10 1.64 20.86
CA LYS A 79 0.89 0.40 21.61
C LYS A 79 -0.58 0.17 21.89
N VAL A 80 -1.01 -1.09 21.78
CA VAL A 80 -2.37 -1.49 22.14
C VAL A 80 -2.59 -1.30 23.64
N VAL A 81 -3.66 -0.59 23.98
CA VAL A 81 -3.95 -0.19 25.38
C VAL A 81 -4.55 -1.35 26.16
N GLU A 82 -3.99 -1.60 27.34
CA GLU A 82 -4.35 -2.72 28.22
C GLU A 82 -5.18 -2.28 29.43
N THR A 83 -5.08 -1.02 29.85
CA THR A 83 -5.74 -0.50 31.04
C THR A 83 -6.74 0.59 30.68
N ALA A 84 -7.93 0.52 31.24
CA ALA A 84 -8.99 1.49 30.99
C ALA A 84 -8.60 2.90 31.50
N SER A 85 -8.98 3.91 30.70
CA SER A 85 -8.79 5.32 30.99
C SER A 85 -9.96 6.11 30.40
N GLU A 86 -10.03 7.42 30.61
CA GLU A 86 -11.05 8.28 30.02
C GLU A 86 -11.05 8.21 28.49
N ARG A 87 -9.85 8.19 27.86
CA ARG A 87 -9.70 8.06 26.40
C ARG A 87 -9.94 6.63 25.90
N HIS A 88 -9.69 5.64 26.74
CA HIS A 88 -9.75 4.22 26.39
C HIS A 88 -10.64 3.44 27.37
N PRO A 89 -11.97 3.74 27.44
CA PRO A 89 -12.83 3.22 28.50
C PRO A 89 -13.09 1.71 28.40
N HIS A 90 -12.89 1.10 27.24
CA HIS A 90 -13.20 -0.30 26.98
C HIS A 90 -11.98 -1.25 27.03
N ALA A 91 -10.79 -0.74 27.43
CA ALA A 91 -9.59 -1.57 27.54
C ALA A 91 -9.80 -2.78 28.48
N PRO A 92 -9.05 -3.86 28.26
CA PRO A 92 -8.02 -4.08 27.24
C PRO A 92 -8.59 -4.26 25.82
N TYR A 93 -7.82 -3.84 24.79
CA TYR A 93 -8.24 -3.96 23.39
C TYR A 93 -7.65 -5.18 22.67
N ARG A 94 -6.97 -6.09 23.41
CA ARG A 94 -6.63 -7.45 22.95
C ARG A 94 -7.62 -8.45 23.48
N GLN A 95 -8.17 -9.28 22.62
CA GLN A 95 -9.17 -10.28 23.03
C GLN A 95 -8.60 -11.33 23.98
N SER A 96 -7.33 -11.74 23.80
CA SER A 96 -6.67 -12.68 24.73
C SER A 96 -6.61 -12.18 26.18
N GLN A 97 -6.61 -10.88 26.41
CA GLN A 97 -6.62 -10.28 27.75
C GLN A 97 -8.03 -10.13 28.35
N ARG A 98 -9.08 -10.44 27.58
CA ARG A 98 -10.50 -10.36 27.97
C ARG A 98 -11.12 -11.72 28.33
N ARG A 99 -10.32 -12.77 28.50
CA ARG A 99 -10.75 -14.18 28.73
C ARG A 99 -11.89 -14.32 29.75
N GLY A 100 -11.76 -13.66 30.91
CA GLY A 100 -12.76 -13.74 31.98
C GLY A 100 -14.14 -13.23 31.61
N ILE A 101 -14.24 -12.38 30.58
CA ILE A 101 -15.51 -11.82 30.11
C ILE A 101 -16.30 -12.86 29.31
N TYR A 102 -15.65 -13.54 28.37
CA TYR A 102 -16.34 -14.38 27.38
C TYR A 102 -16.98 -15.63 27.96
N ARG A 103 -16.35 -16.25 28.96
CA ARG A 103 -16.88 -17.45 29.63
C ARG A 103 -18.27 -17.19 30.20
N LYS A 104 -18.46 -16.07 30.89
CA LYS A 104 -19.75 -15.66 31.47
C LYS A 104 -20.86 -15.64 30.40
N TYR A 105 -20.56 -15.10 29.21
CA TYR A 105 -21.54 -15.03 28.13
C TYR A 105 -21.80 -16.39 27.47
N ALA A 106 -20.79 -17.27 27.39
CA ALA A 106 -20.98 -18.64 26.94
C ALA A 106 -21.90 -19.42 27.90
N GLU A 107 -21.71 -19.27 29.21
CA GLU A 107 -22.54 -19.88 30.26
C GLU A 107 -23.98 -19.32 30.21
N GLN A 108 -24.16 -18.01 30.07
CA GLN A 108 -25.46 -17.37 29.90
C GLN A 108 -26.27 -17.95 28.71
N LEU A 109 -25.61 -18.21 27.57
CA LEU A 109 -26.28 -18.83 26.42
C LEU A 109 -26.73 -20.28 26.73
N ILE A 110 -25.97 -21.03 27.54
CA ILE A 110 -26.36 -22.37 27.96
C ILE A 110 -27.55 -22.32 28.92
N GLU A 111 -27.50 -21.46 29.93
CA GLU A 111 -28.60 -21.25 30.90
C GLU A 111 -29.90 -20.85 30.21
N ASN A 112 -29.81 -20.00 29.19
CA ASN A 112 -30.97 -19.56 28.39
C ASN A 112 -31.40 -20.59 27.32
N GLY A 113 -30.71 -21.73 27.21
CA GLY A 113 -31.05 -22.81 26.26
C GLY A 113 -30.65 -22.57 24.81
N TYR A 114 -29.84 -21.54 24.51
CA TYR A 114 -29.31 -21.20 23.20
C TYR A 114 -27.98 -21.83 22.85
N ALA A 115 -27.31 -22.45 23.83
CA ALA A 115 -26.06 -23.19 23.64
C ALA A 115 -26.04 -24.48 24.45
N TYR A 116 -25.07 -25.32 24.24
CA TYR A 116 -24.90 -26.59 24.93
C TYR A 116 -23.40 -27.00 24.97
N TYR A 117 -23.06 -27.88 25.92
CA TYR A 117 -21.73 -28.48 26.01
C TYR A 117 -21.60 -29.64 25.02
N ALA A 118 -20.50 -29.69 24.29
CA ALA A 118 -20.15 -30.77 23.37
C ALA A 118 -18.80 -31.39 23.81
N PHE A 119 -18.79 -32.74 23.87
CA PHE A 119 -17.69 -33.56 24.38
C PHE A 119 -17.11 -34.50 23.31
N ASP A 120 -17.34 -34.19 22.04
CA ASP A 120 -16.81 -34.98 20.94
C ASP A 120 -15.31 -34.73 20.81
N SER A 121 -14.51 -35.82 20.78
CA SER A 121 -13.08 -35.71 20.51
C SER A 121 -12.80 -35.35 19.04
N SER A 122 -11.60 -34.87 18.75
CA SER A 122 -11.16 -34.58 17.38
C SER A 122 -11.25 -35.81 16.47
N GLU A 123 -10.93 -37.00 17.00
CA GLU A 123 -11.01 -38.27 16.27
C GLU A 123 -12.45 -38.64 15.96
N ALA A 124 -13.40 -38.43 16.90
CA ALA A 124 -14.82 -38.71 16.68
C ALA A 124 -15.40 -37.78 15.61
N LEU A 125 -15.02 -36.51 15.60
CA LEU A 125 -15.42 -35.54 14.57
C LEU A 125 -14.84 -35.89 13.21
N GLU A 126 -13.56 -36.31 13.14
CA GLU A 126 -12.92 -36.73 11.90
C GLU A 126 -13.55 -37.99 11.33
N LYS A 127 -13.85 -38.96 12.19
CA LYS A 127 -14.59 -40.16 11.80
C LYS A 127 -15.96 -39.81 11.19
N ALA A 128 -16.71 -38.92 11.84
CA ALA A 128 -18.02 -38.50 11.33
C ALA A 128 -17.91 -37.76 9.98
N ARG A 129 -16.86 -36.99 9.75
CA ARG A 129 -16.56 -36.36 8.45
C ARG A 129 -16.26 -37.41 7.38
N SER A 130 -15.35 -38.34 7.68
CA SER A 130 -14.97 -39.41 6.74
C SER A 130 -16.16 -40.31 6.36
N GLU A 131 -17.02 -40.65 7.32
CA GLU A 131 -18.24 -41.44 7.06
C GLU A 131 -19.22 -40.68 6.17
N ALA A 132 -19.40 -39.38 6.38
CA ALA A 132 -20.24 -38.54 5.53
C ALA A 132 -19.68 -38.44 4.10
N GLU A 133 -18.38 -38.20 3.97
CA GLU A 133 -17.69 -38.11 2.68
C GLU A 133 -17.76 -39.41 1.89
N ALA A 134 -17.58 -40.55 2.56
CA ALA A 134 -17.73 -41.89 1.96
C ALA A 134 -19.15 -42.13 1.40
N SER A 135 -20.16 -41.46 1.94
CA SER A 135 -21.55 -41.48 1.44
C SER A 135 -21.89 -40.36 0.47
N GLY A 136 -20.88 -39.59 0.02
CA GLY A 136 -21.06 -38.46 -0.90
C GLY A 136 -21.72 -37.22 -0.27
N GLN A 137 -21.68 -37.11 1.07
CA GLN A 137 -22.27 -36.00 1.82
C GLN A 137 -21.19 -35.21 2.56
N THR A 138 -21.52 -33.95 2.87
CA THR A 138 -20.66 -33.14 3.75
C THR A 138 -21.18 -33.21 5.18
N PHE A 139 -20.32 -33.55 6.13
CA PHE A 139 -20.69 -33.51 7.55
C PHE A 139 -20.89 -32.08 8.01
N ILE A 140 -22.09 -31.79 8.54
CA ILE A 140 -22.43 -30.52 9.19
C ILE A 140 -22.90 -30.85 10.61
N TYR A 141 -22.26 -30.23 11.61
CA TYR A 141 -22.71 -30.39 13.00
C TYR A 141 -23.92 -29.46 13.20
N ASN A 142 -25.15 -30.01 12.99
CA ASN A 142 -26.38 -29.24 12.97
C ASN A 142 -27.50 -29.93 13.84
N GLN A 143 -28.72 -29.42 13.74
CA GLN A 143 -29.88 -29.92 14.49
C GLN A 143 -30.15 -31.41 14.34
N VAL A 144 -29.73 -32.06 13.25
CA VAL A 144 -29.91 -33.50 13.01
C VAL A 144 -28.72 -34.29 13.56
N THR A 145 -27.51 -33.86 13.19
CA THR A 145 -26.28 -34.59 13.53
C THR A 145 -25.93 -34.48 15.00
N ARG A 146 -26.19 -33.32 15.66
CA ARG A 146 -25.95 -33.16 17.10
C ARG A 146 -26.65 -34.21 17.97
N MET A 147 -27.80 -34.74 17.51
CA MET A 147 -28.53 -35.78 18.24
C MET A 147 -27.86 -37.16 18.16
N LYS A 148 -26.85 -37.33 17.32
CA LYS A 148 -25.98 -38.50 17.19
C LYS A 148 -24.60 -38.32 17.80
N MET A 149 -24.31 -37.12 18.28
CA MET A 149 -23.02 -36.71 18.82
C MET A 149 -23.05 -36.68 20.34
N ARG A 150 -21.87 -36.65 20.96
CA ARG A 150 -21.69 -36.69 22.41
C ARG A 150 -21.76 -35.28 23.01
N ASN A 151 -22.92 -34.90 23.54
CA ASN A 151 -23.14 -33.54 24.05
C ASN A 151 -24.18 -33.51 25.19
N SER A 152 -24.38 -32.38 25.84
CA SER A 152 -25.28 -32.23 26.99
C SER A 152 -26.77 -32.35 26.65
N LEU A 153 -27.15 -32.44 25.37
CA LEU A 153 -28.53 -32.69 24.92
C LEU A 153 -28.80 -34.18 24.77
N THR A 154 -27.78 -35.03 24.65
CA THR A 154 -27.86 -36.46 24.37
C THR A 154 -27.40 -37.33 25.52
N LEU A 155 -26.57 -36.80 26.44
CA LEU A 155 -26.03 -37.51 27.59
C LEU A 155 -26.90 -37.33 28.85
N PRO A 156 -26.88 -38.31 29.80
CA PRO A 156 -27.48 -38.16 31.11
C PRO A 156 -26.79 -37.00 31.89
N GLN A 157 -27.57 -36.28 32.71
CA GLN A 157 -27.08 -35.15 33.47
C GLN A 157 -25.87 -35.45 34.38
N ASP A 158 -25.86 -36.64 34.99
CA ASP A 158 -24.74 -37.06 35.87
C ASP A 158 -23.45 -37.27 35.07
N GLU A 159 -23.56 -37.80 33.87
CA GLU A 159 -22.41 -37.92 32.96
C GLU A 159 -21.91 -36.57 32.49
N VAL A 160 -22.79 -35.62 32.16
CA VAL A 160 -22.43 -34.25 31.80
C VAL A 160 -21.67 -33.58 32.96
N LYS A 161 -22.16 -33.65 34.20
CA LYS A 161 -21.47 -33.10 35.37
C LYS A 161 -20.09 -33.68 35.55
N ARG A 162 -19.97 -35.00 35.47
CA ARG A 162 -18.70 -35.71 35.58
C ARG A 162 -17.70 -35.25 34.52
N LEU A 163 -18.12 -35.13 33.26
CA LEU A 163 -17.28 -34.72 32.14
C LEU A 163 -16.82 -33.26 32.28
N LEU A 164 -17.67 -32.37 32.77
CA LEU A 164 -17.29 -30.96 33.01
C LEU A 164 -16.22 -30.80 34.11
N GLU A 165 -16.19 -31.74 35.09
CA GLU A 165 -15.22 -31.74 36.19
C GLU A 165 -13.93 -32.48 35.84
N GLU A 166 -14.02 -33.62 35.15
CA GLU A 166 -12.89 -34.54 34.93
C GLU A 166 -12.04 -34.23 33.70
N THR A 167 -12.59 -33.48 32.70
CA THR A 167 -11.88 -33.22 31.47
C THR A 167 -11.91 -31.73 31.09
N SER A 168 -10.86 -31.30 30.38
CA SER A 168 -10.80 -30.00 29.70
C SER A 168 -11.12 -30.08 28.20
N ASP A 169 -11.44 -31.27 27.70
CA ASP A 169 -11.72 -31.49 26.27
C ASP A 169 -13.24 -31.37 25.96
N TRP A 170 -13.76 -30.15 26.13
CA TRP A 170 -15.12 -29.82 25.75
C TRP A 170 -15.24 -28.40 25.24
N THR A 171 -16.30 -28.18 24.45
CA THR A 171 -16.60 -26.90 23.83
C THR A 171 -18.04 -26.48 24.09
N VAL A 172 -18.34 -25.20 23.98
CA VAL A 172 -19.69 -24.66 23.93
C VAL A 172 -20.08 -24.43 22.49
N ARG A 173 -21.19 -25.00 22.05
CA ARG A 173 -21.75 -24.80 20.71
C ARG A 173 -23.05 -24.04 20.76
N PHE A 174 -23.24 -23.15 19.78
CA PHE A 174 -24.54 -22.51 19.57
C PHE A 174 -25.57 -23.53 19.13
N LYS A 175 -26.75 -23.54 19.75
CA LYS A 175 -27.86 -24.44 19.41
C LYS A 175 -28.68 -23.81 18.29
N MET A 176 -28.26 -24.00 17.04
CA MET A 176 -28.97 -23.46 15.90
C MET A 176 -30.41 -24.00 15.85
N PRO A 177 -31.44 -23.16 15.76
CA PRO A 177 -32.82 -23.61 15.62
C PRO A 177 -33.04 -24.33 14.30
N SER A 178 -34.01 -25.23 14.27
CA SER A 178 -34.38 -25.94 13.06
C SER A 178 -35.28 -25.08 12.18
N ASP A 179 -35.04 -25.07 10.90
CA ASP A 179 -35.96 -24.61 9.86
C ASP A 179 -36.57 -23.21 10.12
N THR A 180 -35.76 -22.30 10.60
CA THR A 180 -36.15 -20.90 10.87
C THR A 180 -35.55 -20.00 9.80
N ILE A 181 -36.34 -19.08 9.25
CA ILE A 181 -35.81 -18.06 8.33
C ILE A 181 -35.28 -16.89 9.15
N VAL A 182 -33.97 -16.62 9.04
CA VAL A 182 -33.33 -15.43 9.58
C VAL A 182 -33.35 -14.35 8.51
N ARG A 183 -33.99 -13.21 8.80
CA ARG A 183 -34.05 -12.04 7.94
C ARG A 183 -33.11 -10.98 8.47
N MET A 184 -32.28 -10.44 7.59
CA MET A 184 -31.19 -9.55 7.92
C MET A 184 -31.09 -8.45 6.87
N ASP A 185 -30.72 -7.25 7.30
CA ASP A 185 -30.47 -6.15 6.38
C ASP A 185 -28.98 -5.76 6.46
N ASP A 186 -28.34 -5.69 5.30
CA ASP A 186 -26.96 -5.24 5.13
C ASP A 186 -26.95 -3.91 4.37
N LEU A 187 -26.22 -2.92 4.88
CA LEU A 187 -26.19 -1.57 4.31
C LEU A 187 -25.69 -1.52 2.86
N ILE A 188 -24.92 -2.53 2.44
CA ILE A 188 -24.35 -2.61 1.08
C ILE A 188 -25.08 -3.70 0.28
N ARG A 189 -25.27 -4.89 0.85
CA ARG A 189 -25.84 -6.06 0.15
C ARG A 189 -27.36 -6.02 0.04
N GLY A 190 -28.01 -5.26 0.94
CA GLY A 190 -29.46 -5.18 1.03
C GLY A 190 -30.04 -6.31 1.85
N HIS A 191 -31.31 -6.68 1.57
CA HIS A 191 -32.03 -7.70 2.30
C HIS A 191 -31.50 -9.11 2.01
N ILE A 192 -31.29 -9.90 3.07
CA ILE A 192 -30.73 -11.26 3.03
C ILE A 192 -31.59 -12.18 3.88
N GLU A 193 -32.00 -13.30 3.33
CA GLU A 193 -32.72 -14.36 4.04
C GLU A 193 -31.91 -15.65 4.02
N VAL A 194 -31.80 -16.30 5.18
CA VAL A 194 -31.07 -17.57 5.32
C VAL A 194 -31.90 -18.53 6.17
N ASN A 195 -32.09 -19.76 5.69
CA ASN A 195 -32.71 -20.82 6.47
C ASN A 195 -31.67 -21.47 7.40
N THR A 196 -31.92 -21.47 8.72
CA THR A 196 -31.05 -22.06 9.73
C THR A 196 -30.81 -23.56 9.55
N GLY A 197 -31.67 -24.25 8.87
CA GLY A 197 -31.48 -25.68 8.51
C GLY A 197 -30.21 -25.96 7.70
N THR A 198 -29.66 -24.93 7.04
CA THR A 198 -28.41 -25.03 6.27
C THR A 198 -27.16 -24.66 7.09
N LEU A 199 -27.36 -24.24 8.34
CA LEU A 199 -26.29 -23.74 9.19
C LEU A 199 -25.83 -24.80 10.20
N ASP A 200 -24.59 -24.68 10.65
CA ASP A 200 -23.99 -25.53 11.67
C ASP A 200 -24.05 -24.91 13.07
N ASP A 201 -23.99 -25.77 14.07
CA ASP A 201 -23.83 -25.39 15.48
C ASP A 201 -22.37 -24.98 15.73
N LYS A 202 -22.02 -23.75 15.43
CA LYS A 202 -20.66 -23.24 15.58
C LYS A 202 -20.16 -23.35 17.02
N VAL A 203 -18.90 -23.71 17.18
CA VAL A 203 -18.22 -23.62 18.46
C VAL A 203 -18.10 -22.13 18.84
N LEU A 204 -18.51 -21.81 20.04
CA LEU A 204 -18.45 -20.44 20.60
C LEU A 204 -17.29 -20.26 21.57
N TRP A 205 -17.02 -21.30 22.38
CA TRP A 205 -15.99 -21.27 23.43
C TRP A 205 -15.35 -22.64 23.59
N LYS A 206 -14.06 -22.66 23.95
CA LYS A 206 -13.27 -23.87 24.15
C LYS A 206 -12.67 -23.90 25.55
N ARG A 207 -12.88 -25.00 26.28
CA ARG A 207 -12.33 -25.20 27.63
C ARG A 207 -10.81 -25.30 27.60
N ALA A 208 -10.24 -26.01 26.63
CA ALA A 208 -8.80 -26.24 26.54
C ALA A 208 -7.99 -24.93 26.47
N ASP A 209 -8.48 -23.96 25.70
CA ASP A 209 -7.81 -22.67 25.50
C ASP A 209 -8.27 -21.60 26.51
N GLU A 210 -9.42 -21.83 27.18
CA GLU A 210 -10.19 -20.83 27.95
C GLU A 210 -10.48 -19.56 27.15
N LEU A 211 -10.63 -19.73 25.85
CA LEU A 211 -10.86 -18.65 24.90
C LEU A 211 -12.13 -18.89 24.05
N PRO A 212 -12.82 -17.80 23.67
CA PRO A 212 -13.91 -17.87 22.72
C PRO A 212 -13.35 -18.12 21.32
N THR A 213 -14.23 -18.60 20.44
CA THR A 213 -13.99 -18.46 18.99
C THR A 213 -14.35 -17.05 18.55
N TYR A 214 -13.94 -16.71 17.32
CA TYR A 214 -14.26 -15.43 16.68
C TYR A 214 -15.72 -15.01 16.87
N HIS A 215 -16.67 -15.93 16.70
CA HIS A 215 -18.10 -15.58 16.70
C HIS A 215 -18.58 -15.02 18.03
N LEU A 216 -18.23 -15.64 19.14
CA LEU A 216 -18.62 -15.14 20.47
C LEU A 216 -17.83 -13.88 20.83
N ALA A 217 -16.50 -13.91 20.65
CA ALA A 217 -15.64 -12.77 20.98
C ALA A 217 -16.09 -11.50 20.26
N ASN A 218 -16.34 -11.58 18.97
CA ASN A 218 -16.73 -10.46 18.13
C ASN A 218 -18.05 -9.82 18.61
N ILE A 219 -19.08 -10.62 18.88
CA ILE A 219 -20.40 -10.15 19.32
C ILE A 219 -20.34 -9.52 20.71
N VAL A 220 -19.67 -10.18 21.65
CA VAL A 220 -19.54 -9.69 23.04
C VAL A 220 -18.77 -8.35 23.05
N ASP A 221 -17.68 -8.28 22.33
CA ASP A 221 -16.87 -7.06 22.29
C ASP A 221 -17.57 -5.92 21.53
N ASP A 222 -18.22 -6.20 20.41
CA ASP A 222 -18.99 -5.19 19.68
C ASP A 222 -20.12 -4.64 20.55
N HIS A 223 -20.79 -5.46 21.35
CA HIS A 223 -21.79 -5.00 22.31
C HIS A 223 -21.17 -4.18 23.44
N LEU A 224 -20.13 -4.68 24.12
CA LEU A 224 -19.51 -3.99 25.27
C LEU A 224 -18.75 -2.73 24.87
N MET A 225 -18.25 -2.63 23.63
CA MET A 225 -17.60 -1.45 23.08
C MET A 225 -18.59 -0.51 22.37
N GLU A 226 -19.89 -0.80 22.48
CA GLU A 226 -20.98 0.02 21.95
C GLU A 226 -20.91 0.28 20.44
N ILE A 227 -20.41 -0.70 19.68
CA ILE A 227 -20.30 -0.57 18.21
C ILE A 227 -21.67 -0.40 17.57
N THR A 228 -21.78 0.59 16.69
CA THR A 228 -23.04 0.93 15.99
C THR A 228 -23.08 0.39 14.55
N GLU A 229 -21.94 0.30 13.89
CA GLU A 229 -21.82 -0.30 12.56
C GLU A 229 -20.61 -1.24 12.46
N VAL A 230 -20.83 -2.39 11.82
CA VAL A 230 -19.81 -3.39 11.51
C VAL A 230 -19.53 -3.35 10.03
N ILE A 231 -18.48 -2.61 9.63
CA ILE A 231 -18.01 -2.55 8.24
C ILE A 231 -16.83 -3.50 8.10
N ARG A 232 -16.98 -4.57 7.28
CA ARG A 232 -15.98 -5.63 7.13
C ARG A 232 -16.01 -6.28 5.74
N GLY A 233 -15.04 -7.13 5.41
CA GLY A 233 -15.00 -7.84 4.14
C GLY A 233 -16.14 -8.86 3.98
N GLU A 234 -16.58 -9.09 2.75
CA GLU A 234 -17.68 -10.03 2.44
C GLU A 234 -17.36 -11.50 2.74
N GLU A 235 -16.11 -11.85 2.97
CA GLU A 235 -15.71 -13.17 3.47
C GLU A 235 -16.37 -13.54 4.80
N TRP A 236 -16.83 -12.54 5.54
CA TRP A 236 -17.56 -12.71 6.80
C TRP A 236 -19.09 -12.73 6.65
N LEU A 237 -19.59 -12.52 5.44
CA LEU A 237 -21.04 -12.56 5.17
C LEU A 237 -21.70 -13.90 5.56
N PRO A 238 -21.08 -15.08 5.36
CA PRO A 238 -21.63 -16.35 5.84
C PRO A 238 -21.81 -16.45 7.36
N SER A 239 -21.12 -15.62 8.15
CA SER A 239 -21.25 -15.57 9.61
C SER A 239 -22.41 -14.68 10.09
N LEU A 240 -22.97 -13.84 9.22
CA LEU A 240 -23.98 -12.86 9.57
C LEU A 240 -25.24 -13.51 10.21
N PRO A 241 -25.80 -14.62 9.69
CA PRO A 241 -26.96 -15.26 10.30
C PRO A 241 -26.71 -15.67 11.75
N LEU A 242 -25.56 -16.28 12.04
CA LEU A 242 -25.18 -16.65 13.41
C LEU A 242 -25.05 -15.42 14.30
N HIS A 243 -24.46 -14.33 13.81
CA HIS A 243 -24.31 -13.10 14.58
C HIS A 243 -25.68 -12.50 14.94
N TYR A 244 -26.62 -12.43 14.00
CA TYR A 244 -28.01 -12.03 14.28
C TYR A 244 -28.66 -12.92 15.34
N MET A 245 -28.48 -14.23 15.26
CA MET A 245 -29.02 -15.17 16.23
C MET A 245 -28.38 -15.01 17.62
N LEU A 246 -27.09 -14.70 17.70
CA LEU A 246 -26.40 -14.42 18.97
C LEU A 246 -26.92 -13.14 19.63
N TYR A 247 -27.10 -12.04 18.88
CA TYR A 247 -27.71 -10.81 19.42
C TYR A 247 -29.12 -11.08 19.98
N LYS A 248 -29.94 -11.85 19.28
CA LYS A 248 -31.26 -12.29 19.76
C LYS A 248 -31.17 -13.16 21.01
N ALA A 249 -30.27 -14.13 21.03
CA ALA A 249 -30.10 -15.04 22.16
C ALA A 249 -29.64 -14.33 23.45
N PHE A 250 -28.93 -13.22 23.30
CA PHE A 250 -28.56 -12.35 24.42
C PHE A 250 -29.63 -11.32 24.79
N GLY A 251 -30.67 -11.13 23.97
CA GLY A 251 -31.64 -10.05 24.15
C GLY A 251 -31.08 -8.66 23.85
N TRP A 252 -30.12 -8.59 22.91
CA TRP A 252 -29.39 -7.35 22.54
C TRP A 252 -29.86 -6.76 21.20
N GLU A 253 -31.09 -7.07 20.75
CA GLU A 253 -31.61 -6.59 19.48
C GLU A 253 -31.57 -5.06 19.36
N ASP A 254 -31.89 -4.35 20.44
CA ASP A 254 -31.89 -2.87 20.48
C ASP A 254 -30.50 -2.25 20.36
N THR A 255 -29.44 -3.01 20.67
CA THR A 255 -28.05 -2.58 20.59
C THR A 255 -27.27 -3.23 19.47
N MET A 256 -27.92 -4.11 18.69
CA MET A 256 -27.30 -4.76 17.55
C MET A 256 -26.79 -3.74 16.53
N PRO A 257 -25.53 -3.83 16.09
CA PRO A 257 -24.99 -2.93 15.08
C PRO A 257 -25.63 -3.16 13.72
N ARG A 258 -25.62 -2.15 12.87
CA ARG A 258 -25.89 -2.33 11.44
C ARG A 258 -24.70 -2.94 10.75
N PHE A 259 -24.91 -3.81 9.78
CA PHE A 259 -23.83 -4.52 9.09
C PHE A 259 -23.62 -3.97 7.67
N ALA A 260 -22.36 -3.96 7.23
CA ALA A 260 -21.96 -3.55 5.90
C ALA A 260 -20.82 -4.44 5.40
N HIS A 261 -21.08 -5.27 4.38
CA HIS A 261 -20.09 -6.19 3.85
C HIS A 261 -19.50 -5.69 2.53
N LEU A 262 -18.21 -5.34 2.58
CA LEU A 262 -17.43 -4.80 1.48
C LEU A 262 -17.08 -5.91 0.47
N SER A 263 -17.14 -5.59 -0.82
CA SER A 263 -16.72 -6.50 -1.88
C SER A 263 -15.21 -6.82 -1.85
N LEU A 264 -14.83 -7.99 -2.37
CA LEU A 264 -13.43 -8.41 -2.51
C LEU A 264 -12.64 -7.48 -3.42
N LEU A 265 -11.34 -7.36 -3.15
CA LEU A 265 -10.39 -6.86 -4.12
C LEU A 265 -10.04 -7.98 -5.11
N LEU A 266 -10.26 -7.71 -6.39
CA LEU A 266 -10.00 -8.67 -7.46
C LEU A 266 -8.66 -8.40 -8.14
N LYS A 267 -8.09 -9.46 -8.72
CA LYS A 267 -6.88 -9.39 -9.56
C LYS A 267 -7.07 -8.41 -10.72
N PRO A 268 -5.96 -7.96 -11.35
CA PRO A 268 -6.02 -7.09 -12.53
C PRO A 268 -6.84 -7.66 -13.70
N ASP A 269 -6.93 -8.98 -13.84
CA ASP A 269 -7.76 -9.64 -14.85
C ASP A 269 -9.25 -9.77 -14.43
N GLY A 270 -9.58 -9.37 -13.20
CA GLY A 270 -10.93 -9.48 -12.63
C GLY A 270 -11.31 -10.89 -12.16
N LYS A 271 -10.42 -11.88 -12.23
CA LYS A 271 -10.71 -13.29 -11.93
C LYS A 271 -10.16 -13.70 -10.56
N GLY A 272 -11.02 -13.66 -9.55
CA GLY A 272 -10.71 -14.10 -8.19
C GLY A 272 -10.05 -13.05 -7.31
N LYS A 273 -9.94 -13.36 -6.02
CA LYS A 273 -9.40 -12.48 -4.97
C LYS A 273 -7.92 -12.18 -5.21
N LEU A 274 -7.54 -10.91 -5.06
CA LEU A 274 -6.15 -10.47 -5.09
C LEU A 274 -5.38 -11.06 -3.90
N SER A 275 -4.23 -11.65 -4.16
CA SER A 275 -3.36 -12.29 -3.16
C SER A 275 -1.91 -11.82 -3.26
N LYS A 276 -1.10 -12.12 -2.23
CA LYS A 276 0.35 -11.88 -2.24
C LYS A 276 1.03 -12.45 -3.49
N ARG A 277 0.74 -13.72 -3.83
CA ARG A 277 1.33 -14.40 -4.99
C ARG A 277 1.05 -13.68 -6.32
N ASP A 278 -0.11 -13.04 -6.42
CA ASP A 278 -0.46 -12.27 -7.62
C ASP A 278 0.38 -11.00 -7.72
N GLY A 279 0.61 -10.30 -6.60
CA GLY A 279 1.49 -9.14 -6.55
C GLY A 279 2.93 -9.48 -6.91
N ASP A 280 3.50 -10.52 -6.31
CA ASP A 280 4.86 -11.01 -6.58
C ASP A 280 5.03 -11.36 -8.07
N LYS A 281 4.05 -12.09 -8.64
CA LYS A 281 4.08 -12.51 -10.06
C LYS A 281 3.96 -11.34 -11.04
N LEU A 282 3.17 -10.33 -10.71
CA LEU A 282 2.86 -9.19 -11.59
C LEU A 282 3.70 -7.94 -11.29
N GLY A 283 4.60 -8.01 -10.29
CA GLY A 283 5.60 -7.00 -10.00
C GLY A 283 5.08 -5.75 -9.28
N PHE A 284 3.97 -5.85 -8.53
CA PHE A 284 3.47 -4.76 -7.70
C PHE A 284 3.28 -5.19 -6.24
N PRO A 285 3.41 -4.29 -5.24
CA PRO A 285 3.19 -4.63 -3.84
C PRO A 285 1.69 -4.81 -3.55
N VAL A 286 1.39 -5.64 -2.56
CA VAL A 286 0.03 -5.80 -2.01
C VAL A 286 -0.03 -5.41 -0.52
N PHE A 287 1.11 -5.03 0.05
CA PHE A 287 1.25 -4.59 1.43
C PHE A 287 1.60 -3.10 1.50
N PRO A 288 1.08 -2.34 2.47
CA PRO A 288 1.44 -0.94 2.66
C PRO A 288 2.94 -0.73 2.94
N LEU A 289 3.54 -1.59 3.76
CA LEU A 289 4.93 -1.53 4.17
C LEU A 289 5.65 -2.83 3.83
N LYS A 290 6.97 -2.78 3.73
CA LYS A 290 7.84 -3.96 3.60
C LYS A 290 7.66 -4.88 4.81
N TRP A 291 7.59 -6.18 4.55
CA TRP A 291 7.55 -7.21 5.57
C TRP A 291 8.66 -8.25 5.35
N VAL A 292 9.31 -8.64 6.45
CA VAL A 292 10.27 -9.75 6.45
C VAL A 292 9.73 -10.82 7.39
N ASN A 293 9.47 -12.02 6.87
CA ASN A 293 8.97 -13.12 7.69
C ASN A 293 10.10 -13.81 8.48
N ALA A 294 9.73 -14.76 9.35
CA ALA A 294 10.69 -15.48 10.19
C ALA A 294 11.73 -16.30 9.37
N GLN A 295 11.46 -16.60 8.12
CA GLN A 295 12.36 -17.30 7.20
C GLN A 295 13.27 -16.34 6.41
N GLY A 296 13.16 -15.03 6.64
CA GLY A 296 13.92 -14.01 5.93
C GLY A 296 13.36 -13.65 4.54
N GLU A 297 12.19 -14.17 4.16
CA GLU A 297 11.54 -13.81 2.90
C GLU A 297 10.98 -12.39 2.98
N VAL A 298 11.31 -11.60 1.96
CA VAL A 298 10.91 -10.19 1.87
C VAL A 298 9.65 -10.06 1.02
N SER A 299 8.65 -9.38 1.56
CA SER A 299 7.49 -8.89 0.82
C SER A 299 7.61 -7.39 0.63
N ARG A 300 7.46 -6.92 -0.61
CA ARG A 300 7.56 -5.48 -0.94
C ARG A 300 6.39 -4.70 -0.36
N GLY A 301 6.66 -3.45 0.03
CA GLY A 301 5.66 -2.49 0.50
C GLY A 301 5.50 -1.30 -0.45
N TYR A 302 4.32 -0.69 -0.46
CA TYR A 302 4.07 0.53 -1.23
C TYR A 302 4.99 1.68 -0.81
N ARG A 303 5.24 1.83 0.52
CA ARG A 303 6.14 2.86 1.05
C ARG A 303 7.56 2.70 0.50
N GLU A 304 8.13 1.50 0.57
CA GLU A 304 9.50 1.23 0.13
C GLU A 304 9.62 1.22 -1.40
N ASP A 305 8.54 1.00 -2.11
CA ASP A 305 8.49 1.19 -3.57
C ASP A 305 8.46 2.67 -3.97
N GLY A 306 8.24 3.58 -2.99
CA GLY A 306 8.27 5.03 -3.18
C GLY A 306 6.91 5.68 -3.41
N TYR A 307 5.81 4.99 -3.07
CA TYR A 307 4.47 5.60 -3.10
C TYR A 307 4.27 6.54 -1.91
N PHE A 308 3.62 7.65 -2.18
CA PHE A 308 3.15 8.56 -1.13
C PHE A 308 1.94 7.96 -0.41
N PRO A 309 1.82 8.16 0.92
CA PRO A 309 0.68 7.67 1.67
C PRO A 309 -0.64 8.22 1.15
N GLU A 310 -0.70 9.48 0.75
CA GLU A 310 -1.90 10.12 0.18
C GLU A 310 -2.33 9.45 -1.13
N ALA A 311 -1.37 9.11 -1.98
CA ALA A 311 -1.63 8.40 -3.24
C ALA A 311 -2.17 6.99 -3.00
N PHE A 312 -1.60 6.28 -2.02
CA PHE A 312 -2.04 4.94 -1.64
C PHE A 312 -3.43 4.96 -1.01
N VAL A 313 -3.71 5.90 -0.12
CA VAL A 313 -5.03 6.09 0.51
C VAL A 313 -6.09 6.40 -0.54
N ASN A 314 -5.79 7.32 -1.45
CA ASN A 314 -6.72 7.69 -2.53
C ASN A 314 -7.00 6.51 -3.47
N LEU A 315 -5.97 5.73 -3.84
CA LEU A 315 -6.14 4.48 -4.58
C LEU A 315 -7.09 3.53 -3.85
N LEU A 316 -6.89 3.31 -2.54
CA LEU A 316 -7.72 2.41 -1.72
C LEU A 316 -9.17 2.90 -1.62
N ALA A 317 -9.38 4.21 -1.49
CA ALA A 317 -10.71 4.79 -1.44
C ALA A 317 -11.51 4.46 -2.71
N PHE A 318 -10.88 4.53 -3.88
CA PHE A 318 -11.52 4.23 -5.17
C PHE A 318 -11.63 2.74 -5.51
N LEU A 319 -11.09 1.85 -4.66
CA LEU A 319 -11.27 0.42 -4.84
C LEU A 319 -12.63 -0.06 -4.29
N GLY A 320 -13.68 0.25 -5.01
CA GLY A 320 -15.05 -0.14 -4.70
C GLY A 320 -15.95 0.96 -4.14
N TRP A 321 -15.51 2.20 -4.19
CA TRP A 321 -16.30 3.39 -3.89
C TRP A 321 -16.07 4.47 -4.96
N ASN A 322 -17.01 5.39 -5.14
CA ASN A 322 -16.86 6.57 -6.00
C ASN A 322 -17.55 7.79 -5.38
N PRO A 323 -17.07 9.01 -5.64
CA PRO A 323 -17.63 10.25 -5.06
C PRO A 323 -18.97 10.65 -5.69
N GLY A 324 -19.32 10.08 -6.85
CA GLY A 324 -20.50 10.44 -7.63
C GLY A 324 -20.30 11.67 -8.53
N ASP A 325 -19.08 12.13 -8.65
CA ASP A 325 -18.62 13.16 -9.61
C ASP A 325 -17.33 12.68 -10.29
N ASP A 326 -16.72 13.52 -11.16
CA ASP A 326 -15.54 13.15 -11.96
C ASP A 326 -14.21 13.40 -11.22
N ARG A 327 -14.23 13.82 -9.96
CA ARG A 327 -13.00 14.02 -9.18
C ARG A 327 -12.37 12.68 -8.83
N GLU A 328 -11.06 12.61 -8.97
CA GLU A 328 -10.29 11.42 -8.66
C GLU A 328 -9.20 11.66 -7.59
N ILE A 329 -8.82 12.91 -7.33
CA ILE A 329 -7.79 13.29 -6.35
C ILE A 329 -8.47 13.96 -5.16
N PHE A 330 -8.19 13.43 -3.96
CA PHE A 330 -8.80 13.86 -2.70
C PHE A 330 -7.78 13.86 -1.57
N SER A 331 -7.72 14.93 -0.81
CA SER A 331 -7.11 14.89 0.52
C SER A 331 -7.91 13.99 1.48
N MET A 332 -7.33 13.61 2.60
CA MET A 332 -8.04 12.82 3.62
C MET A 332 -9.32 13.54 4.10
N ASP A 333 -9.27 14.85 4.31
CA ASP A 333 -10.41 15.65 4.75
C ASP A 333 -11.53 15.70 3.69
N GLU A 334 -11.16 15.75 2.41
CA GLU A 334 -12.13 15.70 1.32
C GLU A 334 -12.74 14.30 1.19
N LEU A 335 -11.95 13.23 1.37
CA LEU A 335 -12.47 11.86 1.43
C LEU A 335 -13.47 11.70 2.58
N ILE A 336 -13.16 12.19 3.78
CA ILE A 336 -14.07 12.16 4.93
C ILE A 336 -15.42 12.85 4.58
N LYS A 337 -15.37 14.01 3.95
CA LYS A 337 -16.58 14.77 3.57
C LYS A 337 -17.39 14.07 2.47
N ALA A 338 -16.74 13.45 1.50
CA ALA A 338 -17.36 12.86 0.33
C ALA A 338 -17.86 11.42 0.54
N PHE A 339 -17.29 10.70 1.51
CA PHE A 339 -17.54 9.27 1.69
C PHE A 339 -19.00 8.95 2.01
N SER A 340 -19.54 7.89 1.40
CA SER A 340 -20.88 7.37 1.70
C SER A 340 -20.92 5.85 1.43
N LEU A 341 -21.51 5.08 2.34
CA LEU A 341 -21.73 3.64 2.15
C LEU A 341 -22.63 3.35 0.95
N ASP A 342 -23.59 4.22 0.65
CA ASP A 342 -24.53 4.03 -0.46
C ASP A 342 -23.86 4.03 -1.84
N ARG A 343 -22.64 4.58 -1.92
CA ARG A 343 -21.84 4.63 -3.15
C ARG A 343 -20.81 3.50 -3.24
N ILE A 344 -20.85 2.54 -2.31
CA ILE A 344 -19.99 1.36 -2.39
C ILE A 344 -20.55 0.38 -3.40
N VAL A 345 -19.69 -0.08 -4.29
CA VAL A 345 -20.04 -1.02 -5.36
C VAL A 345 -20.19 -2.43 -4.78
N LYS A 346 -21.31 -3.09 -5.10
CA LYS A 346 -21.60 -4.47 -4.64
C LYS A 346 -20.69 -5.52 -5.30
N SER A 347 -20.29 -5.30 -6.53
CA SER A 347 -19.38 -6.20 -7.26
C SER A 347 -17.93 -6.04 -6.77
N GLY A 348 -17.11 -7.08 -7.01
CA GLY A 348 -15.69 -7.03 -6.66
C GLY A 348 -14.96 -5.86 -7.32
N ALA A 349 -14.08 -5.20 -6.57
CA ALA A 349 -13.29 -4.08 -7.03
C ALA A 349 -12.01 -4.56 -7.70
N ARG A 350 -11.89 -4.31 -9.00
CA ARG A 350 -10.71 -4.71 -9.78
C ARG A 350 -9.53 -3.79 -9.50
N PHE A 351 -8.41 -4.37 -9.08
CA PHE A 351 -7.15 -3.64 -8.89
C PHE A 351 -6.50 -3.31 -10.24
N ASN A 352 -5.96 -2.08 -10.37
CA ASN A 352 -5.23 -1.63 -11.54
C ASN A 352 -3.87 -1.04 -11.13
N PRO A 353 -2.73 -1.73 -11.41
CA PRO A 353 -1.39 -1.24 -11.07
C PRO A 353 -1.01 0.08 -11.78
N GLU A 354 -1.48 0.28 -13.01
CA GLU A 354 -1.20 1.53 -13.76
C GLU A 354 -1.90 2.72 -13.10
N LYS A 355 -3.14 2.51 -12.62
CA LYS A 355 -3.88 3.55 -11.89
C LYS A 355 -3.18 3.90 -10.57
N ALA A 356 -2.59 2.91 -9.88
CA ALA A 356 -1.78 3.16 -8.68
C ALA A 356 -0.58 4.08 -8.99
N ARG A 357 0.15 3.81 -10.06
CA ARG A 357 1.26 4.65 -10.52
C ARG A 357 0.79 6.05 -10.93
N TRP A 358 -0.35 6.14 -11.59
CA TRP A 358 -0.94 7.41 -11.98
C TRP A 358 -1.29 8.27 -10.75
N TYR A 359 -1.92 7.70 -9.73
CA TYR A 359 -2.16 8.42 -8.46
C TYR A 359 -0.85 8.95 -7.88
N ASN A 360 0.19 8.13 -7.79
CA ASN A 360 1.46 8.56 -7.24
C ASN A 360 2.07 9.73 -8.01
N LYS A 361 1.99 9.68 -9.35
CA LYS A 361 2.46 10.77 -10.21
C LYS A 361 1.69 12.08 -9.97
N GLU A 362 0.36 12.02 -9.84
CA GLU A 362 -0.44 13.22 -9.60
C GLU A 362 -0.12 13.83 -8.22
N TYR A 363 0.01 13.01 -7.16
CA TYR A 363 0.42 13.51 -5.84
C TYR A 363 1.86 14.04 -5.83
N LEU A 364 2.78 13.43 -6.56
CA LEU A 364 4.14 13.96 -6.74
C LEU A 364 4.11 15.37 -7.34
N ARG A 365 3.31 15.59 -8.37
CA ARG A 365 3.17 16.91 -9.02
C ARG A 365 2.63 17.98 -8.10
N MET A 366 1.75 17.60 -7.16
CA MET A 366 1.15 18.54 -6.20
C MET A 366 2.12 18.98 -5.10
N LYS A 367 3.19 18.21 -4.86
CA LYS A 367 4.19 18.57 -3.85
C LYS A 367 5.06 19.75 -4.30
N SER A 368 5.49 20.57 -3.34
CA SER A 368 6.39 21.67 -3.61
C SER A 368 7.77 21.18 -4.08
N ASP A 369 8.47 22.00 -4.85
CA ASP A 369 9.82 21.68 -5.31
C ASP A 369 10.80 21.54 -4.14
N GLU A 370 10.60 22.30 -3.07
CA GLU A 370 11.39 22.22 -1.84
C GLU A 370 11.18 20.88 -1.13
N GLU A 371 9.92 20.44 -0.97
CA GLU A 371 9.59 19.15 -0.36
C GLU A 371 10.19 17.99 -1.18
N LEU A 372 10.00 18.01 -2.49
CA LEU A 372 10.55 16.99 -3.38
C LEU A 372 12.08 16.98 -3.41
N ALA A 373 12.71 18.15 -3.37
CA ALA A 373 14.16 18.25 -3.25
C ALA A 373 14.66 17.64 -1.92
N GLY A 374 13.96 17.90 -0.82
CA GLY A 374 14.24 17.27 0.47
C GLY A 374 14.16 15.74 0.43
N LEU A 375 13.13 15.21 -0.23
CA LEU A 375 12.95 13.77 -0.43
C LEU A 375 13.97 13.15 -1.39
N PHE A 376 14.53 13.95 -2.30
CA PHE A 376 15.55 13.50 -3.25
C PHE A 376 16.97 13.47 -2.67
N VAL A 377 17.26 14.27 -1.64
CA VAL A 377 18.58 14.30 -0.99
C VAL A 377 19.08 12.91 -0.58
N PRO A 378 18.32 12.08 0.15
CA PRO A 378 18.78 10.73 0.51
C PRO A 378 19.15 9.87 -0.71
N VAL A 379 18.40 9.98 -1.81
CA VAL A 379 18.70 9.26 -3.05
C VAL A 379 20.02 9.73 -3.65
N LEU A 380 20.29 11.04 -3.62
CA LEU A 380 21.57 11.59 -4.08
C LEU A 380 22.74 11.11 -3.20
N GLU A 381 22.56 11.06 -1.89
CA GLU A 381 23.57 10.58 -0.93
C GLU A 381 23.87 9.10 -1.10
N GLU A 382 22.87 8.26 -1.36
CA GLU A 382 23.05 6.84 -1.71
C GLU A 382 23.92 6.67 -2.96
N HIS A 383 23.90 7.64 -3.88
CA HIS A 383 24.74 7.65 -5.08
C HIS A 383 26.05 8.42 -4.88
N GLY A 384 26.43 8.75 -3.63
CA GLY A 384 27.70 9.39 -3.31
C GLY A 384 27.75 10.90 -3.55
N MET A 385 26.60 11.55 -3.78
CA MET A 385 26.52 13.00 -3.91
C MET A 385 26.41 13.64 -2.52
N ARG A 386 27.03 14.79 -2.32
CA ARG A 386 26.94 15.56 -1.07
C ARG A 386 26.08 16.80 -1.26
N VAL A 387 25.03 16.94 -0.47
CA VAL A 387 24.13 18.10 -0.52
C VAL A 387 24.36 19.01 0.67
N VAL A 388 24.57 20.31 0.43
CA VAL A 388 24.85 21.35 1.44
C VAL A 388 23.78 22.43 1.42
N GLY A 389 23.65 23.16 2.53
CA GLY A 389 22.55 24.12 2.72
C GLY A 389 22.61 25.33 1.76
N SER A 390 23.82 25.90 1.53
CA SER A 390 24.00 27.12 0.75
C SER A 390 25.37 27.16 0.04
N LEU A 391 25.58 28.18 -0.81
CA LEU A 391 26.86 28.43 -1.46
C LEU A 391 27.99 28.67 -0.46
N ASP A 392 27.72 29.36 0.66
CA ASP A 392 28.72 29.59 1.70
C ASP A 392 29.10 28.29 2.40
N CYS A 393 28.13 27.42 2.66
CA CYS A 393 28.40 26.07 3.17
C CYS A 393 29.20 25.22 2.17
N ALA A 394 28.96 25.39 0.87
CA ALA A 394 29.72 24.71 -0.18
C ALA A 394 31.16 25.17 -0.20
N LYS A 395 31.40 26.48 -0.17
CA LYS A 395 32.77 27.09 -0.09
C LYS A 395 33.52 26.63 1.15
N ALA A 396 32.84 26.61 2.32
CA ALA A 396 33.42 26.11 3.56
C ALA A 396 33.77 24.61 3.50
N ALA A 397 33.09 23.85 2.67
CA ALA A 397 33.38 22.45 2.39
C ALA A 397 34.48 22.24 1.32
N GLY A 398 35.08 23.31 0.83
CA GLY A 398 36.13 23.27 -0.21
C GLY A 398 35.60 23.11 -1.63
N ALA A 399 34.30 23.32 -1.85
CA ALA A 399 33.70 23.18 -3.17
C ALA A 399 33.98 24.39 -4.07
N GLY A 400 34.33 24.12 -5.32
CA GLY A 400 34.40 25.08 -6.41
C GLY A 400 33.08 25.21 -7.17
N THR A 401 31.97 25.48 -6.47
CA THR A 401 30.64 25.54 -7.08
C THR A 401 30.53 26.62 -8.14
N ASN A 402 29.86 26.31 -9.24
CA ASN A 402 29.45 27.29 -10.24
C ASN A 402 28.32 28.18 -9.71
N GLU A 403 27.88 29.16 -10.50
CA GLU A 403 26.82 30.11 -10.13
C GLU A 403 25.47 29.44 -9.80
N SER A 404 25.20 28.25 -10.36
CA SER A 404 24.01 27.49 -10.06
C SER A 404 24.10 26.66 -8.77
N GLY A 405 25.25 26.58 -8.13
CA GLY A 405 25.46 25.86 -6.88
C GLY A 405 25.89 24.40 -7.04
N ALA A 406 26.47 24.04 -8.19
CA ALA A 406 26.97 22.69 -8.47
C ALA A 406 28.51 22.68 -8.55
N ASP A 407 29.14 21.71 -7.86
CA ASP A 407 30.52 21.30 -8.04
C ASP A 407 30.54 19.83 -8.47
N LEU A 408 30.52 19.62 -9.78
CA LEU A 408 30.47 18.26 -10.35
C LEU A 408 31.76 17.46 -10.12
N ASN A 409 32.90 18.15 -9.99
CA ASN A 409 34.18 17.48 -9.77
C ASN A 409 34.30 16.87 -8.37
N ASN A 410 33.75 17.56 -7.37
CA ASN A 410 33.75 17.10 -5.98
C ASN A 410 32.38 16.49 -5.56
N HIS A 411 31.41 16.43 -6.48
CA HIS A 411 30.05 15.96 -6.25
C HIS A 411 29.34 16.65 -5.07
N ILE A 412 29.52 17.98 -4.97
CA ILE A 412 28.92 18.81 -3.94
C ILE A 412 27.89 19.75 -4.57
N PHE A 413 26.65 19.70 -4.05
CA PHE A 413 25.52 20.43 -4.59
C PHE A 413 24.82 21.22 -3.48
N THR A 414 24.34 22.42 -3.79
CA THR A 414 23.49 23.15 -2.86
C THR A 414 22.06 22.66 -2.91
N LYS A 415 21.32 22.83 -1.80
CA LYS A 415 19.86 22.54 -1.78
C LYS A 415 19.13 23.33 -2.88
N GLY A 416 19.52 24.58 -3.13
CA GLY A 416 18.96 25.40 -4.21
C GLY A 416 19.17 24.79 -5.60
N TYR A 417 20.34 24.20 -5.85
CA TYR A 417 20.60 23.47 -7.10
C TYR A 417 19.68 22.26 -7.25
N VAL A 418 19.58 21.44 -6.20
CA VAL A 418 18.72 20.25 -6.20
C VAL A 418 17.26 20.65 -6.44
N GLN A 419 16.76 21.69 -5.77
CA GLN A 419 15.42 22.21 -5.96
C GLN A 419 15.19 22.70 -7.40
N ASN A 420 16.13 23.41 -7.98
CA ASN A 420 16.07 23.86 -9.38
C ASN A 420 16.03 22.68 -10.36
N VAL A 421 16.80 21.62 -10.11
CA VAL A 421 16.74 20.41 -10.95
C VAL A 421 15.38 19.74 -10.81
N VAL A 422 14.88 19.55 -9.59
CA VAL A 422 13.59 18.91 -9.31
C VAL A 422 12.43 19.65 -9.96
N SER A 423 12.37 21.00 -9.84
CA SER A 423 11.30 21.81 -10.45
C SER A 423 11.13 21.56 -11.95
N PHE A 424 12.21 21.23 -12.61
CA PHE A 424 12.26 21.02 -14.05
C PHE A 424 11.92 19.58 -14.48
N ILE A 425 12.18 18.59 -13.61
CA ILE A 425 12.00 17.17 -13.98
C ILE A 425 10.77 16.52 -13.35
N LYS A 426 10.12 17.13 -12.34
CA LYS A 426 9.03 16.50 -11.59
C LYS A 426 7.84 16.04 -12.48
N GLU A 427 7.54 16.78 -13.56
CA GLU A 427 6.48 16.43 -14.49
C GLU A 427 6.72 15.10 -15.23
N ARG A 428 7.97 14.65 -15.31
CA ARG A 428 8.39 13.43 -16.00
C ARG A 428 8.49 12.21 -15.08
N ALA A 429 8.48 12.43 -13.76
CA ALA A 429 8.66 11.41 -12.74
C ALA A 429 7.33 10.83 -12.27
N THR A 430 7.36 9.60 -11.82
CA THR A 430 6.28 8.93 -11.07
C THR A 430 6.66 8.75 -9.61
N PHE A 431 7.94 8.56 -9.34
CA PHE A 431 8.52 8.37 -8.00
C PHE A 431 9.70 9.32 -7.81
N VAL A 432 10.01 9.67 -6.57
CA VAL A 432 11.18 10.51 -6.25
C VAL A 432 12.49 9.89 -6.76
N LYS A 433 12.63 8.57 -6.68
CA LYS A 433 13.80 7.85 -7.21
C LYS A 433 13.97 7.99 -8.73
N ASP A 434 12.89 8.29 -9.46
CA ASP A 434 12.96 8.49 -10.91
C ASP A 434 13.76 9.75 -11.26
N PHE A 435 13.88 10.72 -10.32
CA PHE A 435 14.68 11.94 -10.51
C PHE A 435 16.14 11.60 -10.83
N TRP A 436 16.72 10.60 -10.15
CA TRP A 436 18.07 10.13 -10.47
C TRP A 436 18.14 9.56 -11.89
N THR A 437 17.23 8.69 -12.25
CA THR A 437 17.21 8.10 -13.60
C THR A 437 17.03 9.14 -14.69
N ILE A 438 16.21 10.18 -14.44
CA ILE A 438 15.89 11.23 -15.42
C ILE A 438 17.04 12.23 -15.56
N ALA A 439 17.76 12.55 -14.46
CA ALA A 439 18.64 13.72 -14.40
C ALA A 439 20.04 13.44 -13.81
N SER A 440 20.45 12.17 -13.67
CA SER A 440 21.77 11.82 -13.11
C SER A 440 22.94 12.54 -13.79
N TYR A 441 22.84 12.81 -15.08
CA TYR A 441 23.85 13.58 -15.82
C TYR A 441 23.94 15.06 -15.44
N LEU A 442 23.02 15.59 -14.64
CA LEU A 442 23.17 16.91 -14.02
C LEU A 442 24.02 16.86 -12.74
N PHE A 443 24.29 15.67 -12.22
CA PHE A 443 25.08 15.43 -11.02
C PHE A 443 26.41 14.71 -11.31
N VAL A 444 26.50 14.00 -12.43
CA VAL A 444 27.67 13.23 -12.83
C VAL A 444 27.99 13.48 -14.29
N SER A 445 29.27 13.70 -14.59
CA SER A 445 29.76 13.85 -15.97
C SER A 445 29.71 12.49 -16.71
N PRO A 446 29.43 12.46 -18.03
CA PRO A 446 29.45 11.23 -18.82
C PRO A 446 30.72 10.40 -18.67
N GLN A 447 31.88 11.01 -18.52
CA GLN A 447 33.16 10.32 -18.28
C GLN A 447 33.16 9.42 -17.03
N ASP A 448 32.33 9.74 -16.04
CA ASP A 448 32.25 9.05 -14.75
C ASP A 448 31.01 8.15 -14.61
N PHE A 449 30.14 8.04 -15.62
CA PHE A 449 28.90 7.24 -15.57
C PHE A 449 29.17 5.80 -15.11
N GLY A 450 30.26 5.20 -15.57
CA GLY A 450 30.63 3.85 -15.16
C GLY A 450 30.90 3.68 -13.67
N LYS A 451 31.43 4.69 -13.00
CA LYS A 451 31.68 4.68 -11.55
C LYS A 451 30.39 4.68 -10.73
N TYR A 452 29.32 5.28 -11.26
CA TYR A 452 28.03 5.46 -10.60
C TYR A 452 26.93 4.54 -11.14
N GLY A 453 27.27 3.58 -11.99
CA GLY A 453 26.31 2.65 -12.59
C GLY A 453 25.24 3.32 -13.45
N ILE A 454 25.53 4.53 -13.98
CA ILE A 454 24.61 5.29 -14.83
C ILE A 454 24.65 4.70 -16.23
N LYS A 455 23.50 4.37 -16.78
CA LYS A 455 23.33 3.93 -18.17
C LYS A 455 22.98 5.12 -19.04
N ALA A 456 23.75 5.37 -20.08
CA ALA A 456 23.42 6.39 -21.07
C ALA A 456 22.04 6.10 -21.68
N GLY A 457 21.17 7.11 -21.72
CA GLY A 457 19.82 7.00 -22.29
C GLY A 457 18.75 6.34 -21.41
N ALA A 458 19.06 5.97 -20.18
CA ALA A 458 18.08 5.39 -19.24
C ALA A 458 16.85 6.29 -18.96
N ALA A 459 17.00 7.60 -19.17
CA ALA A 459 15.92 8.59 -18.99
C ALA A 459 14.81 8.54 -20.06
N VAL A 460 14.92 7.71 -21.09
CA VAL A 460 14.11 7.82 -22.33
C VAL A 460 12.97 6.83 -22.38
N GLU A 461 13.01 5.74 -21.65
CA GLU A 461 11.91 4.78 -21.65
C GLU A 461 11.16 4.84 -20.31
N PRO A 462 9.90 5.37 -20.29
CA PRO A 462 8.99 4.92 -19.26
C PRO A 462 8.91 3.40 -19.39
N GLN A 463 9.17 2.66 -18.30
CA GLN A 463 8.96 1.20 -18.29
C GLN A 463 7.48 0.94 -18.62
N SER A 464 7.19 0.79 -19.90
CA SER A 464 5.90 0.37 -20.40
C SER A 464 5.82 -1.13 -20.19
N ASN A 465 5.08 -1.56 -19.20
CA ASN A 465 4.67 -2.95 -19.01
C ASN A 465 3.56 -3.36 -20.02
N ASP A 466 3.42 -2.66 -21.14
CA ASP A 466 2.52 -3.09 -22.22
C ASP A 466 3.16 -4.30 -22.94
N PRO A 467 2.59 -5.51 -22.81
CA PRO A 467 3.10 -6.70 -23.49
C PRO A 467 3.19 -6.55 -25.01
N ARG A 468 2.43 -5.59 -25.60
CA ARG A 468 2.44 -5.31 -27.04
C ARG A 468 3.64 -4.48 -27.50
N ARG A 469 4.38 -3.85 -26.56
CA ARG A 469 5.62 -3.11 -26.84
C ARG A 469 6.90 -3.89 -26.55
N GLN A 470 6.83 -5.09 -25.95
CA GLN A 470 7.98 -5.93 -25.62
C GLN A 470 8.54 -6.75 -26.79
N ALA A 471 7.96 -6.69 -27.95
CA ALA A 471 8.43 -7.52 -29.07
C ALA A 471 8.37 -6.77 -30.39
N ASP A 472 9.30 -5.84 -30.62
CA ASP A 472 9.75 -5.56 -31.98
C ASP A 472 10.96 -6.47 -32.27
N PRO A 473 10.79 -7.55 -33.08
CA PRO A 473 11.89 -8.46 -33.40
C PRO A 473 12.98 -7.81 -34.28
N ARG A 474 12.80 -6.51 -34.63
CA ARG A 474 13.75 -5.69 -35.40
C ARG A 474 14.58 -4.75 -34.53
N ALA A 475 14.36 -4.72 -33.20
CA ALA A 475 15.26 -4.03 -32.30
C ALA A 475 16.60 -4.76 -32.33
N LYS A 476 17.60 -4.18 -33.00
CA LYS A 476 18.98 -4.64 -32.90
C LYS A 476 19.33 -4.66 -31.42
N VAL A 477 19.67 -5.85 -30.88
CA VAL A 477 20.28 -6.00 -29.57
C VAL A 477 21.64 -5.30 -29.68
N TYR A 478 21.70 -4.03 -29.27
CA TYR A 478 22.98 -3.39 -29.02
C TYR A 478 23.52 -4.03 -27.75
N ASP A 479 24.74 -4.57 -27.85
CA ASP A 479 25.48 -5.11 -26.72
C ASP A 479 25.64 -4.00 -25.67
N ASP A 480 24.74 -4.00 -24.69
CA ASP A 480 24.63 -3.01 -23.61
C ASP A 480 25.65 -3.42 -22.55
N THR A 481 26.95 -3.32 -22.89
CA THR A 481 27.99 -3.35 -21.86
C THR A 481 27.71 -2.16 -20.92
N ALA A 482 27.35 -2.48 -19.69
CA ALA A 482 26.62 -1.67 -18.72
C ALA A 482 27.27 -0.34 -18.28
N THR A 483 28.26 0.19 -19.01
CA THR A 483 29.10 1.30 -18.58
C THR A 483 29.59 2.23 -19.72
N ALA A 484 29.05 2.11 -20.93
CA ALA A 484 29.44 3.02 -22.01
C ALA A 484 28.91 4.44 -21.71
N PRO A 485 29.78 5.48 -21.76
CA PRO A 485 29.37 6.86 -21.44
C PRO A 485 28.41 7.47 -22.48
N PHE A 486 28.31 6.85 -23.65
CA PHE A 486 27.47 7.31 -24.76
C PHE A 486 26.63 6.15 -25.31
N LEU A 487 25.35 6.44 -25.63
CA LEU A 487 24.43 5.48 -26.21
C LEU A 487 24.80 5.18 -27.67
N ALA A 488 25.23 3.97 -27.98
CA ALA A 488 25.79 3.57 -29.28
C ALA A 488 24.87 3.90 -30.48
N LYS A 489 23.56 3.63 -30.37
CA LYS A 489 22.58 3.97 -31.42
C LYS A 489 22.53 5.47 -31.74
N ASP A 490 22.75 6.33 -30.74
CA ASP A 490 22.71 7.77 -30.90
C ASP A 490 24.05 8.29 -31.46
N VAL A 491 25.17 7.67 -31.08
CA VAL A 491 26.48 7.92 -31.68
C VAL A 491 26.43 7.61 -33.18
N ASP A 492 25.98 6.40 -33.56
CA ASP A 492 25.86 6.01 -34.96
C ASP A 492 24.98 6.94 -35.79
N LYS A 493 23.94 7.49 -35.19
CA LYS A 493 22.96 8.33 -35.88
C LYS A 493 23.37 9.80 -35.97
N PHE A 494 23.91 10.35 -34.89
CA PHE A 494 24.08 11.79 -34.75
C PHE A 494 25.54 12.25 -34.73
N TRP A 495 26.51 11.41 -34.36
CA TRP A 495 27.91 11.78 -34.30
C TRP A 495 28.63 11.44 -35.60
N LYS A 496 28.79 12.46 -36.47
CA LYS A 496 29.53 12.36 -37.73
C LYS A 496 30.67 13.37 -37.68
N PRO A 497 31.79 13.16 -38.45
CA PRO A 497 32.96 14.05 -38.40
C PRO A 497 32.61 15.53 -38.55
N GLU A 498 31.79 15.87 -39.53
CA GLU A 498 31.31 17.24 -39.77
C GLU A 498 30.51 17.81 -38.59
N VAL A 499 29.73 16.97 -37.91
CA VAL A 499 28.90 17.38 -36.78
C VAL A 499 29.76 17.56 -35.53
N ALA A 500 30.80 16.75 -35.35
CA ALA A 500 31.76 16.90 -34.25
C ALA A 500 32.43 18.30 -34.29
N ASP A 501 32.78 18.80 -35.48
CA ASP A 501 33.31 20.16 -35.65
C ASP A 501 32.29 21.23 -35.24
N TYR A 502 31.02 21.04 -35.57
CA TYR A 502 29.96 21.98 -35.14
C TYR A 502 29.81 21.99 -33.62
N VAL A 503 29.84 20.82 -32.98
CA VAL A 503 29.71 20.68 -31.52
C VAL A 503 30.92 21.31 -30.82
N ALA A 504 32.14 21.18 -31.35
CA ALA A 504 33.32 21.87 -30.84
C ALA A 504 33.18 23.39 -30.92
N LYS A 505 32.60 23.92 -32.00
CA LYS A 505 32.31 25.37 -32.13
C LYS A 505 31.19 25.83 -31.19
N VAL A 506 30.23 24.97 -30.86
CA VAL A 506 29.25 25.25 -29.79
C VAL A 506 29.97 25.42 -28.44
N ALA A 507 31.02 24.64 -28.13
CA ALA A 507 31.78 24.83 -26.91
C ALA A 507 32.46 26.21 -26.87
N SER A 508 33.08 26.67 -28.00
CA SER A 508 33.64 27.99 -28.11
C SER A 508 32.58 29.09 -27.93
N PHE A 509 31.40 28.94 -28.54
CA PHE A 509 30.27 29.83 -28.35
C PHE A 509 29.86 29.93 -26.87
N VAL A 510 29.78 28.81 -26.16
CA VAL A 510 29.45 28.77 -24.71
C VAL A 510 30.48 29.53 -23.89
N ASP A 511 31.77 29.37 -24.20
CA ASP A 511 32.87 30.08 -23.52
C ASP A 511 32.75 31.58 -23.67
N GLU A 512 32.55 32.04 -24.91
CA GLU A 512 32.47 33.44 -25.29
C GLU A 512 31.14 34.12 -24.95
N TYR A 513 30.09 33.35 -24.61
CA TYR A 513 28.77 33.92 -24.35
C TYR A 513 28.78 34.84 -23.12
N SER A 514 28.45 36.11 -23.34
CA SER A 514 28.40 37.16 -22.32
C SER A 514 26.98 37.72 -22.06
N GLY A 515 25.97 37.12 -22.67
CA GLY A 515 24.57 37.49 -22.45
C GLY A 515 24.04 37.02 -21.11
N GLU A 516 22.73 37.23 -20.87
CA GLU A 516 22.06 36.77 -19.67
C GLU A 516 22.14 35.22 -19.54
N TRP A 517 22.64 34.71 -18.40
CA TRP A 517 22.80 33.29 -18.15
C TRP A 517 21.49 32.69 -17.62
N SER A 518 20.42 32.75 -18.47
CA SER A 518 19.13 32.17 -18.24
C SER A 518 18.77 31.23 -19.36
N VAL A 519 17.92 30.19 -19.08
CA VAL A 519 17.54 29.20 -20.11
C VAL A 519 16.94 29.85 -21.34
N PRO A 520 15.93 30.74 -21.24
CA PRO A 520 15.32 31.36 -22.41
C PRO A 520 16.29 32.23 -23.24
N ALA A 521 17.13 33.00 -22.57
CA ALA A 521 18.10 33.89 -23.25
C ALA A 521 19.19 33.07 -23.94
N PHE A 522 19.73 32.06 -23.26
CA PHE A 522 20.77 31.20 -23.79
C PHE A 522 20.25 30.32 -24.93
N GLU A 523 19.06 29.74 -24.82
CA GLU A 523 18.42 28.91 -25.87
C GLU A 523 18.29 29.70 -27.16
N LYS A 524 17.73 30.90 -27.07
CA LYS A 524 17.60 31.80 -28.22
C LYS A 524 18.97 32.13 -28.83
N ALA A 525 19.95 32.49 -28.05
CA ALA A 525 21.27 32.81 -28.54
C ALA A 525 21.99 31.63 -29.21
N LEU A 526 21.83 30.42 -28.66
CA LEU A 526 22.36 29.19 -29.26
C LEU A 526 21.68 28.85 -30.59
N GLU A 527 20.35 28.99 -30.65
CA GLU A 527 19.64 28.80 -31.91
C GLU A 527 20.05 29.83 -32.99
N ASP A 528 20.17 31.09 -32.61
CA ASP A 528 20.58 32.15 -33.53
C ASP A 528 22.03 31.93 -34.01
N PHE A 529 22.94 31.45 -33.12
CA PHE A 529 24.30 31.07 -33.48
C PHE A 529 24.32 29.92 -34.51
N ILE A 530 23.56 28.86 -34.29
CA ILE A 530 23.49 27.69 -35.20
C ILE A 530 22.90 28.09 -36.55
N ARG A 531 21.82 28.90 -36.58
CA ARG A 531 21.19 29.41 -37.79
C ARG A 531 22.10 30.36 -38.57
N GLY A 532 22.80 31.27 -37.89
CA GLY A 532 23.72 32.24 -38.49
C GLY A 532 24.90 31.56 -39.20
N ASN A 533 25.26 30.36 -38.77
CA ASN A 533 26.28 29.53 -39.43
C ASN A 533 25.72 28.58 -40.48
N GLU A 534 24.41 28.59 -40.74
CA GLU A 534 23.71 27.72 -41.72
C GLU A 534 23.87 26.20 -41.40
N TRP A 535 24.05 25.85 -40.13
CA TRP A 535 24.22 24.44 -39.73
C TRP A 535 22.88 23.71 -39.57
N PRO A 536 22.87 22.38 -39.77
CA PRO A 536 21.65 21.58 -39.64
C PRO A 536 21.25 21.49 -38.18
N MET A 537 20.35 22.36 -37.72
CA MET A 537 19.90 22.55 -36.34
C MET A 537 19.68 21.25 -35.61
N GLY A 538 18.85 20.34 -36.14
CA GLY A 538 18.50 19.09 -35.49
C GLY A 538 19.70 18.15 -35.26
N LYS A 539 20.68 18.14 -36.21
CA LYS A 539 21.89 17.31 -36.07
C LYS A 539 22.81 17.88 -34.97
N VAL A 540 23.07 19.20 -35.00
CA VAL A 540 23.92 19.89 -34.05
C VAL A 540 23.34 19.77 -32.63
N MET A 541 22.04 20.05 -32.49
CA MET A 541 21.36 19.98 -31.18
C MET A 541 21.39 18.54 -30.61
N ASN A 542 21.09 17.52 -31.41
CA ASN A 542 21.12 16.13 -30.91
C ASN A 542 22.55 15.66 -30.54
N ALA A 543 23.55 16.01 -31.34
CA ALA A 543 24.94 15.66 -31.04
C ALA A 543 25.47 16.43 -29.80
N THR A 544 25.11 17.70 -29.63
CA THR A 544 25.45 18.46 -28.43
C THR A 544 24.81 17.81 -27.19
N ARG A 545 23.54 17.42 -27.26
CA ARG A 545 22.89 16.71 -26.13
C ARG A 545 23.58 15.37 -25.84
N LEU A 546 23.94 14.62 -26.87
CA LEU A 546 24.71 13.37 -26.74
C LEU A 546 26.02 13.62 -25.98
N ALA A 547 26.77 14.66 -26.33
CA ALA A 547 28.01 15.03 -25.63
C ALA A 547 27.79 15.39 -24.17
N LEU A 548 26.69 16.09 -23.85
CA LEU A 548 26.41 16.59 -22.51
C LEU A 548 25.79 15.53 -21.56
N ALA A 549 24.95 14.66 -22.10
CA ALA A 549 24.11 13.74 -21.31
C ALA A 549 24.33 12.26 -21.64
N GLY A 550 25.22 11.91 -22.56
CA GLY A 550 25.46 10.55 -23.00
C GLY A 550 24.41 10.00 -23.98
N ALA A 551 23.34 10.73 -24.26
CA ALA A 551 22.27 10.34 -25.18
C ALA A 551 21.70 11.57 -25.92
N ALA A 552 21.17 11.36 -27.12
CA ALA A 552 20.56 12.42 -27.92
C ALA A 552 19.11 12.80 -27.49
N SER A 553 18.60 12.16 -26.46
CA SER A 553 17.28 12.38 -25.89
C SER A 553 17.40 12.81 -24.41
N GLY A 554 16.38 13.45 -23.87
CA GLY A 554 16.40 13.92 -22.47
C GLY A 554 15.89 15.37 -22.32
N LEU A 555 16.58 16.14 -21.49
CA LEU A 555 16.26 17.56 -21.22
C LEU A 555 16.68 18.48 -22.38
N GLY A 556 16.20 19.70 -22.36
CA GLY A 556 16.63 20.75 -23.29
C GLY A 556 18.14 21.03 -23.15
N ILE A 557 18.81 21.34 -24.25
CA ILE A 557 20.26 21.59 -24.24
C ILE A 557 20.58 22.82 -23.39
N ALA A 558 19.83 23.89 -23.57
CA ALA A 558 19.99 25.10 -22.77
C ALA A 558 19.76 24.84 -21.29
N ASP A 559 18.76 23.98 -20.96
CA ASP A 559 18.52 23.57 -19.58
C ASP A 559 19.72 22.85 -18.95
N ILE A 560 20.38 21.98 -19.72
CA ILE A 560 21.57 21.28 -19.27
C ILE A 560 22.72 22.27 -19.08
N ILE A 561 23.04 23.05 -20.11
CA ILE A 561 24.21 23.96 -20.14
C ILE A 561 24.12 24.99 -19.03
N VAL A 562 22.96 25.61 -18.86
CA VAL A 562 22.81 26.67 -17.82
C VAL A 562 23.02 26.11 -16.41
N ARG A 563 22.60 24.83 -16.16
CA ARG A 563 22.74 24.21 -14.84
C ARG A 563 24.14 23.68 -14.57
N ILE A 564 24.77 22.99 -15.53
CA ILE A 564 26.12 22.47 -15.32
C ILE A 564 27.19 23.55 -15.43
N GLY A 565 26.89 24.67 -16.07
CA GLY A 565 27.77 25.81 -16.25
C GLY A 565 28.76 25.66 -17.40
N LYS A 566 29.43 26.79 -17.76
CA LYS A 566 30.34 26.84 -18.90
C LYS A 566 31.51 25.86 -18.80
N PRO A 567 32.29 25.83 -17.67
CA PRO A 567 33.44 24.94 -17.58
C PRO A 567 33.12 23.47 -17.81
N GLU A 568 32.05 22.99 -17.19
CA GLU A 568 31.64 21.59 -17.32
C GLU A 568 31.10 21.30 -18.71
N THR A 569 30.36 22.25 -19.31
CA THR A 569 29.86 22.09 -20.71
C THR A 569 31.02 21.90 -21.68
N ILE A 570 32.07 22.75 -21.57
CA ILE A 570 33.25 22.69 -22.43
C ILE A 570 33.99 21.37 -22.19
N ALA A 571 34.18 20.96 -20.93
CA ALA A 571 34.84 19.70 -20.59
C ALA A 571 34.15 18.48 -21.18
N ARG A 572 32.81 18.42 -21.09
CA ARG A 572 32.00 17.32 -21.64
C ARG A 572 32.07 17.26 -23.17
N ILE A 573 31.99 18.40 -23.84
CA ILE A 573 32.11 18.45 -25.30
C ILE A 573 33.54 18.03 -25.72
N ALA A 574 34.57 18.49 -25.04
CA ALA A 574 35.96 18.08 -25.31
C ALA A 574 36.14 16.56 -25.10
N TYR A 575 35.59 16.00 -24.02
CA TYR A 575 35.62 14.57 -23.75
C TYR A 575 34.91 13.77 -24.88
N ALA A 576 33.70 14.17 -25.25
CA ALA A 576 32.94 13.51 -26.29
C ALA A 576 33.69 13.56 -27.65
N THR A 577 34.22 14.73 -28.00
CA THR A 577 35.00 14.93 -29.25
C THR A 577 36.24 14.02 -29.28
N SER A 578 36.96 13.91 -28.17
CA SER A 578 38.17 13.08 -28.09
C SER A 578 37.84 11.58 -28.09
N ARG A 579 36.67 11.18 -27.61
CA ARG A 579 36.30 9.77 -27.42
C ARG A 579 35.54 9.17 -28.60
N LEU A 580 34.81 10.01 -29.34
CA LEU A 580 33.95 9.62 -30.47
C LEU A 580 34.55 10.02 -31.83
N ALA A 581 35.80 10.56 -31.83
CA ALA A 581 36.55 10.92 -33.03
C ALA A 581 36.87 9.73 -33.93
#